data_a3136322d8dbbfe1f9d445e4b5ab649d
#
_entry.id   a3136322d8dbbfe1f9d445e4b5ab649d
#
_cell.length_a   1.000
_cell.length_b   1.000
_cell.length_c   1.000
_cell.angle_alpha   90.00
_cell.angle_beta   90.00
_cell.angle_gamma   90.00
#
_symmetry.space_group_name_H-M   'P 1'
#
loop_
_entity.id
_entity.type
_entity.pdbx_description
1 polymer ?
#
loop_
_entity_poly.entity_id
_entity_poly.type
_entity_poly.pdbx_seq_one_letter_code
_entity_poly.pdbx_strand_id
1 'polypeptide(L)'
;MAEEKNVVILLRQPPHGTLYPVEGLRMTVAVSADFDPITIAINEAVYTFTKDVDKTMYASHIEFIKNIDLDIFVDKKSLDELGLTKDDLIDAVEIKEHEEILKMIADSTVTIPF
;
A
#
# COMPACT_ATOMS: atom_id res chain seq x y z
N MET A 1 26.08 12.56 -7.98
CA MET A 1 24.88 12.39 -7.14
C MET A 1 24.12 11.17 -7.59
N ALA A 2 23.83 10.27 -6.68
CA ALA A 2 23.06 9.08 -7.04
C ALA A 2 21.65 9.50 -7.42
N GLU A 3 21.12 8.92 -8.48
CA GLU A 3 19.73 9.11 -8.84
C GLU A 3 18.85 8.51 -7.77
N GLU A 4 17.86 9.27 -7.37
CA GLU A 4 16.84 8.78 -6.47
C GLU A 4 15.94 7.82 -7.21
N LYS A 5 15.79 6.60 -6.68
CA LYS A 5 14.93 5.60 -7.28
C LYS A 5 13.62 5.53 -6.51
N ASN A 6 12.54 5.78 -7.21
CA ASN A 6 11.20 5.70 -6.64
C ASN A 6 10.63 4.31 -6.89
N VAL A 7 10.50 3.54 -5.83
CA VAL A 7 9.93 2.19 -5.89
C VAL A 7 8.50 2.23 -5.37
N VAL A 8 7.58 1.74 -6.16
CA VAL A 8 6.18 1.62 -5.78
C VAL A 8 5.82 0.14 -5.67
N ILE A 9 5.26 -0.24 -4.52
CA ILE A 9 4.68 -1.57 -4.33
C ILE A 9 3.17 -1.40 -4.48
N LEU A 10 2.63 -1.92 -5.56
CA LEU A 10 1.23 -1.72 -5.91
C LEU A 10 0.40 -2.94 -5.55
N LEU A 11 -0.48 -2.79 -4.56
CA LEU A 11 -1.39 -3.86 -4.14
C LEU A 11 -2.70 -3.71 -4.92
N ARG A 12 -3.10 -4.76 -5.63
CA ARG A 12 -4.30 -4.76 -6.47
C ARG A 12 -5.30 -5.83 -6.09
N GLN A 13 -4.86 -6.85 -5.36
CA GLN A 13 -5.66 -8.03 -5.03
C GLN A 13 -6.21 -7.95 -3.61
N PRO A 14 -7.37 -8.56 -3.34
CA PRO A 14 -7.93 -8.55 -2.00
C PRO A 14 -7.11 -9.40 -1.03
N PRO A 15 -7.24 -9.13 0.29
CA PRO A 15 -6.53 -9.92 1.29
C PRO A 15 -7.16 -11.29 1.57
N HIS A 16 -8.41 -11.51 1.11
CA HIS A 16 -9.08 -12.80 1.33
C HIS A 16 -8.94 -13.67 0.10
N GLY A 17 -8.59 -14.92 0.33
CA GLY A 17 -8.46 -15.89 -0.75
C GLY A 17 -7.21 -15.72 -1.61
N THR A 18 -6.34 -14.74 -1.30
CA THR A 18 -5.06 -14.54 -1.97
C THR A 18 -3.98 -14.19 -0.96
N LEU A 19 -2.73 -14.42 -1.34
CA LEU A 19 -1.58 -14.02 -0.53
C LEU A 19 -0.89 -12.78 -1.10
N TYR A 20 -1.43 -12.16 -2.14
CA TYR A 20 -0.78 -11.02 -2.78
C TYR A 20 -0.55 -9.83 -1.86
N PRO A 21 -1.51 -9.40 -1.02
CA PRO A 21 -1.23 -8.30 -0.10
C PRO A 21 -0.15 -8.64 0.92
N VAL A 22 -0.14 -9.87 1.43
CA VAL A 22 0.90 -10.34 2.37
C VAL A 22 2.27 -10.27 1.71
N GLU A 23 2.38 -10.80 0.49
CA GLU A 23 3.63 -10.80 -0.26
C GLU A 23 4.07 -9.39 -0.63
N GLY A 24 3.12 -8.53 -0.99
CA GLY A 24 3.42 -7.13 -1.32
C GLY A 24 3.97 -6.37 -0.12
N LEU A 25 3.35 -6.51 1.05
CA LEU A 25 3.83 -5.86 2.26
C LEU A 25 5.19 -6.42 2.68
N ARG A 26 5.38 -7.72 2.52
CA ARG A 26 6.68 -8.36 2.76
C ARG A 26 7.75 -7.81 1.83
N MET A 27 7.41 -7.60 0.56
CA MET A 27 8.32 -7.01 -0.41
C MET A 27 8.69 -5.57 -0.01
N THR A 28 7.71 -4.79 0.48
CA THR A 28 7.97 -3.44 0.96
C THR A 28 9.00 -3.45 2.08
N VAL A 29 8.87 -4.36 3.02
CA VAL A 29 9.82 -4.51 4.13
C VAL A 29 11.20 -4.87 3.60
N ALA A 30 11.28 -5.81 2.66
CA ALA A 30 12.55 -6.24 2.08
C ALA A 30 13.24 -5.12 1.31
N VAL A 31 12.50 -4.38 0.51
CA VAL A 31 13.03 -3.28 -0.31
C VAL A 31 13.46 -2.10 0.56
N SER A 32 12.84 -1.93 1.72
CA SER A 32 13.17 -0.82 2.63
C SER A 32 14.59 -0.84 3.14
N ALA A 33 15.30 -1.95 3.00
CA ALA A 33 16.71 -2.03 3.38
C ALA A 33 17.58 -1.10 2.54
N ASP A 34 17.21 -0.87 1.28
CA ASP A 34 18.02 -0.10 0.33
C ASP A 34 17.28 1.12 -0.25
N PHE A 35 15.96 1.17 -0.13
CA PHE A 35 15.12 2.21 -0.75
C PHE A 35 14.03 2.65 0.21
N ASP A 36 13.31 3.71 -0.17
CA ASP A 36 12.13 4.17 0.54
C ASP A 36 10.89 3.86 -0.32
N PRO A 37 10.43 2.59 -0.33
CA PRO A 37 9.29 2.22 -1.16
C PRO A 37 7.99 2.87 -0.67
N ILE A 38 7.11 3.16 -1.63
CA ILE A 38 5.77 3.63 -1.36
C ILE A 38 4.81 2.47 -1.62
N THR A 39 3.98 2.16 -0.65
CA THR A 39 2.94 1.13 -0.81
C THR A 39 1.64 1.79 -1.21
N ILE A 40 1.03 1.33 -2.28
CA ILE A 40 -0.25 1.87 -2.77
C ILE A 40 -1.25 0.73 -2.89
N ALA A 41 -2.45 0.93 -2.32
CA ALA A 41 -3.55 -0.03 -2.44
C ALA A 41 -4.62 0.54 -3.35
N ILE A 42 -4.97 -0.21 -4.39
CA ILE A 42 -6.07 0.11 -5.31
C ILE A 42 -7.05 -1.06 -5.37
N ASN A 43 -8.24 -0.80 -5.89
CA ASN A 43 -9.27 -1.80 -6.06
C ASN A 43 -9.56 -2.53 -4.73
N GLU A 44 -9.77 -3.82 -4.76
CA GLU A 44 -10.09 -4.60 -3.56
C GLU A 44 -8.93 -4.76 -2.58
N ALA A 45 -7.71 -4.40 -2.99
CA ALA A 45 -6.57 -4.39 -2.07
C ALA A 45 -6.75 -3.37 -0.94
N VAL A 46 -7.63 -2.40 -1.09
CA VAL A 46 -7.98 -1.44 -0.04
C VAL A 46 -8.46 -2.16 1.22
N TYR A 47 -9.13 -3.29 1.08
CA TYR A 47 -9.58 -4.09 2.24
C TYR A 47 -8.43 -4.53 3.15
N THR A 48 -7.21 -4.64 2.63
CA THR A 48 -6.04 -4.99 3.42
C THR A 48 -5.87 -4.07 4.63
N PHE A 49 -6.27 -2.81 4.48
CA PHE A 49 -6.07 -1.77 5.47
C PHE A 49 -7.34 -1.35 6.19
N THR A 50 -8.44 -2.09 6.04
CA THR A 50 -9.66 -1.80 6.81
C THR A 50 -9.54 -2.36 8.22
N LYS A 51 -10.24 -1.71 9.16
CA LYS A 51 -10.18 -2.10 10.58
C LYS A 51 -10.76 -3.49 10.83
N ASP A 52 -11.75 -3.88 10.05
CA ASP A 52 -12.51 -5.12 10.28
C ASP A 52 -11.88 -6.37 9.71
N VAL A 53 -10.82 -6.23 8.93
CA VAL A 53 -10.14 -7.37 8.30
C VAL A 53 -9.15 -7.99 9.27
N ASP A 54 -9.07 -9.33 9.28
CA ASP A 54 -8.06 -10.06 10.02
C ASP A 54 -6.69 -9.81 9.40
N LYS A 55 -5.77 -9.23 10.19
CA LYS A 55 -4.44 -8.84 9.74
C LYS A 55 -3.35 -9.72 10.34
N THR A 56 -3.70 -10.87 10.90
CA THR A 56 -2.75 -11.75 11.60
C THR A 56 -1.52 -12.05 10.76
N MET A 57 -1.69 -12.26 9.46
CA MET A 57 -0.59 -12.64 8.57
C MET A 57 0.33 -11.48 8.19
N TYR A 58 -0.12 -10.22 8.33
CA TYR A 58 0.66 -9.08 7.87
C TYR A 58 0.68 -7.86 8.81
N ALA A 59 0.09 -7.98 9.98
CA ALA A 59 0.09 -6.87 10.95
C ALA A 59 1.50 -6.40 11.30
N SER A 60 2.43 -7.33 11.46
CA SER A 60 3.82 -7.00 11.79
C SER A 60 4.51 -6.22 10.66
N HIS A 61 4.17 -6.50 9.42
CA HIS A 61 4.72 -5.77 8.27
C HIS A 61 4.21 -4.33 8.26
N ILE A 62 2.92 -4.12 8.51
CA ILE A 62 2.34 -2.78 8.58
C ILE A 62 3.01 -1.98 9.70
N GLU A 63 3.17 -2.60 10.86
CA GLU A 63 3.79 -1.93 12.00
C GLU A 63 5.25 -1.55 11.71
N PHE A 64 6.00 -2.45 11.08
CA PHE A 64 7.37 -2.17 10.67
C PHE A 64 7.44 -0.98 9.71
N ILE A 65 6.58 -0.96 8.70
CA ILE A 65 6.53 0.10 7.70
C ILE A 65 6.21 1.44 8.36
N LYS A 66 5.24 1.44 9.28
CA LYS A 66 4.86 2.62 10.04
C LYS A 66 6.02 3.13 10.90
N ASN A 67 6.73 2.23 11.55
CA ASN A 67 7.82 2.60 12.47
C ASN A 67 9.03 3.19 11.78
N ILE A 68 9.22 2.91 10.50
CA ILE A 68 10.31 3.51 9.71
C ILE A 68 9.81 4.67 8.83
N ASP A 69 8.61 5.16 9.10
CA ASP A 69 8.01 6.32 8.44
C ASP A 69 7.86 6.20 6.92
N LEU A 70 7.59 5.02 6.42
CA LEU A 70 7.28 4.82 5.02
C LEU A 70 5.78 4.99 4.77
N ASP A 71 5.45 5.56 3.62
CA ASP A 71 4.06 5.88 3.28
C ASP A 71 3.30 4.66 2.77
N ILE A 72 2.04 4.56 3.21
CA ILE A 72 1.06 3.64 2.66
C ILE A 72 -0.12 4.48 2.21
N PHE A 73 -0.41 4.46 0.92
CA PHE A 73 -1.50 5.24 0.34
C PHE A 73 -2.64 4.36 -0.13
N VAL A 74 -3.85 4.86 0.05
CA VAL A 74 -5.07 4.22 -0.42
C VAL A 74 -5.70 5.11 -1.48
N ASP A 75 -6.07 4.53 -2.61
CA ASP A 75 -6.70 5.24 -3.70
C ASP A 75 -8.15 5.62 -3.32
N LYS A 76 -8.44 6.92 -3.33
CA LYS A 76 -9.76 7.43 -2.97
C LYS A 76 -10.86 6.89 -3.88
N LYS A 77 -10.59 6.79 -5.18
CA LYS A 77 -11.58 6.26 -6.13
C LYS A 77 -11.97 4.83 -5.77
N SER A 78 -10.99 3.99 -5.45
CA SER A 78 -11.23 2.61 -5.04
C SER A 78 -12.01 2.55 -3.74
N LEU A 79 -11.63 3.39 -2.77
CA LEU A 79 -12.31 3.48 -1.48
C LEU A 79 -13.79 3.81 -1.67
N ASP A 80 -14.09 4.82 -2.50
CA ASP A 80 -15.45 5.26 -2.77
C ASP A 80 -16.25 4.17 -3.49
N GLU A 81 -15.65 3.49 -4.46
CA GLU A 81 -16.30 2.41 -5.22
C GLU A 81 -16.67 1.23 -4.32
N LEU A 82 -15.88 0.99 -3.28
CA LEU A 82 -16.14 -0.08 -2.31
C LEU A 82 -17.14 0.35 -1.22
N GLY A 83 -17.59 1.60 -1.24
CA GLY A 83 -18.51 2.11 -0.23
C GLY A 83 -17.86 2.33 1.14
N LEU A 84 -16.55 2.49 1.16
CA LEU A 84 -15.80 2.68 2.40
C LEU A 84 -15.49 4.16 2.63
N THR A 85 -15.18 4.49 3.89
CA THR A 85 -14.78 5.84 4.27
C THR A 85 -13.46 5.80 5.02
N LYS A 86 -12.90 6.97 5.28
CA LYS A 86 -11.68 7.10 6.06
C LYS A 86 -11.78 6.40 7.42
N ASP A 87 -12.96 6.45 8.04
CA ASP A 87 -13.18 5.84 9.35
C ASP A 87 -13.07 4.32 9.34
N ASP A 88 -13.19 3.70 8.18
CA ASP A 88 -13.05 2.26 8.02
C ASP A 88 -11.59 1.82 7.95
N LEU A 89 -10.66 2.76 7.78
CA LEU A 89 -9.25 2.46 7.58
C LEU A 89 -8.43 2.61 8.85
N ILE A 90 -7.35 1.83 8.95
CA ILE A 90 -6.39 1.95 10.05
C ILE A 90 -5.59 3.26 9.92
N ASP A 91 -5.01 3.71 11.03
CA ASP A 91 -4.30 5.00 11.08
C ASP A 91 -3.01 5.04 10.27
N ALA A 92 -2.45 3.87 9.96
CA ALA A 92 -1.17 3.79 9.25
C ALA A 92 -1.23 4.24 7.80
N VAL A 93 -2.44 4.41 7.23
CA VAL A 93 -2.61 4.73 5.82
C VAL A 93 -3.11 6.15 5.61
N GLU A 94 -2.81 6.69 4.43
CA GLU A 94 -3.27 8.01 4.00
C GLU A 94 -4.02 7.86 2.69
N ILE A 95 -5.14 8.56 2.57
CA ILE A 95 -5.96 8.55 1.35
C ILE A 95 -5.41 9.59 0.38
N LYS A 96 -5.24 9.19 -0.89
CA LYS A 96 -4.82 10.09 -1.97
C LYS A 96 -5.83 10.08 -3.10
N GLU A 97 -5.99 11.20 -3.75
CA GLU A 97 -6.83 11.31 -4.92
C GLU A 97 -6.32 10.40 -6.03
N HIS A 98 -7.23 9.85 -6.82
CA HIS A 98 -6.87 8.91 -7.87
C HIS A 98 -5.83 9.46 -8.84
N GLU A 99 -5.93 10.74 -9.20
CA GLU A 99 -4.98 11.38 -10.09
C GLU A 99 -3.57 11.42 -9.51
N GLU A 100 -3.46 11.65 -8.19
CA GLU A 100 -2.18 11.62 -7.50
C GLU A 100 -1.58 10.22 -7.48
N ILE A 101 -2.43 9.22 -7.27
CA ILE A 101 -2.01 7.81 -7.31
C ILE A 101 -1.43 7.46 -8.68
N LEU A 102 -2.14 7.82 -9.75
CA LEU A 102 -1.67 7.56 -11.10
C LEU A 102 -0.35 8.26 -11.39
N LYS A 103 -0.21 9.49 -10.91
CA LYS A 103 1.03 10.24 -11.08
C LYS A 103 2.20 9.59 -10.35
N MET A 104 2.00 9.13 -9.12
CA MET A 104 3.05 8.45 -8.37
C MET A 104 3.52 7.19 -9.10
N ILE A 105 2.58 6.42 -9.65
CA ILE A 105 2.91 5.22 -10.42
C ILE A 105 3.68 5.59 -11.69
N ALA A 106 3.22 6.61 -12.42
CA ALA A 106 3.85 7.06 -13.65
C ALA A 106 5.26 7.58 -13.41
N ASP A 107 5.48 8.26 -12.29
CA ASP A 107 6.77 8.85 -11.94
C ASP A 107 7.72 7.85 -11.28
N SER A 108 7.25 6.65 -10.96
CA SER A 108 8.08 5.65 -10.29
C SER A 108 9.19 5.14 -11.22
N THR A 109 10.33 4.84 -10.64
CA THR A 109 11.42 4.16 -11.37
C THR A 109 11.01 2.72 -11.66
N VAL A 110 10.35 2.08 -10.69
CA VAL A 110 9.82 0.73 -10.85
C VAL A 110 8.55 0.59 -10.02
N THR A 111 7.57 -0.09 -10.58
CA THR A 111 6.34 -0.48 -9.89
C THR A 111 6.26 -1.99 -9.87
N ILE A 112 6.15 -2.56 -8.68
CA ILE A 112 6.05 -4.01 -8.50
C ILE A 112 4.62 -4.32 -8.08
N PRO A 113 3.82 -4.97 -8.96
CA PRO A 113 2.42 -5.23 -8.69
C PRO A 113 2.21 -6.55 -7.93
N PHE A 114 1.18 -6.52 -7.08
CA PHE A 114 0.74 -7.69 -6.32
C PHE A 114 -0.77 -7.85 -6.37
#